data_7f43ad903dca1f08c7256c148e4f671b
#
_entry.id   7f43ad903dca1f08c7256c148e4f671b
#
_cell.length_a   1.000
_cell.length_b   1.000
_cell.length_c   1.000
_cell.angle_alpha   90.00
_cell.angle_beta   90.00
_cell.angle_gamma   90.00
#
_symmetry.space_group_name_H-M   'P 1'
#
loop_
_entity.id
_entity.type
_entity.pdbx_description
1 polymer ?
#
loop_
_entity_poly.entity_id
_entity_poly.type
_entity_poly.pdbx_seq_one_letter_code
_entity_poly.pdbx_strand_id
1 'polypeptide(L)'
;MPKKQLLLLSFLLFTSIEVRSQTGFKFSNETAYLSELVTHNSENPGQKTHFIGWLLNTSTLKMNEKHSLNLGLMLTHGGEPSADIVGDLQTFSNLEAGSLYGFYEMYYQYQTDGFWLKVGQQDLNTDFLVSENGLLFTHSSFGIDPVATIGMPAPTYPPTAAAITAGINLNEQVRLQLGIFDGQFASLNDNFLTVNWDISKDEGLLYIIEPEFKLLNNRLTQKIGFYQHSGLFVDRETSNVSKGQSAFYLVSDYQLLEKGEKTANLFFQFNTSTKAVSDLNYYYGLGLRLVNYVGGKPNEIGLALGHAKLNDDFISVRNEYNLTSETVVELNYKQEVKDWLSIQPYFQWIGMNEINNPQRNPIILALRAYIEF
;
A
#
# COMPACT_ATOMS: atom_id res chain seq x y z
N MET A 1 26.06 -10.40 1.25
CA MET A 1 25.74 -8.99 0.88
C MET A 1 26.92 -8.40 0.13
N PRO A 2 26.75 -7.84 -1.07
CA PRO A 2 27.84 -7.17 -1.75
C PRO A 2 28.26 -5.91 -0.96
N LYS A 3 29.58 -5.65 -0.94
CA LYS A 3 30.19 -4.52 -0.18
C LYS A 3 29.54 -3.15 -0.39
N LYS A 4 28.81 -2.96 -1.51
CA LYS A 4 28.07 -1.72 -1.81
C LYS A 4 26.81 -1.53 -0.95
N GLN A 5 26.13 -2.61 -0.53
CA GLN A 5 24.97 -2.55 0.36
C GLN A 5 25.36 -2.18 1.80
N LEU A 6 26.57 -2.60 2.24
CA LEU A 6 27.07 -2.25 3.56
C LEU A 6 27.40 -0.74 3.69
N LEU A 7 27.84 -0.10 2.60
CA LEU A 7 28.17 1.33 2.59
C LEU A 7 26.90 2.21 2.64
N LEU A 8 25.79 1.78 2.00
CA LEU A 8 24.51 2.49 2.10
C LEU A 8 23.89 2.36 3.50
N LEU A 9 23.96 1.16 4.10
CA LEU A 9 23.50 0.94 5.49
C LEU A 9 24.21 1.86 6.50
N SER A 10 25.49 2.13 6.32
CA SER A 10 26.25 3.02 7.22
C SER A 10 25.89 4.50 7.09
N PHE A 11 25.26 4.90 5.98
CA PHE A 11 24.81 6.29 5.76
C PHE A 11 23.38 6.54 6.26
N LEU A 12 22.58 5.48 6.43
CA LEU A 12 21.16 5.56 6.82
C LEU A 12 20.94 5.44 8.35
N LEU A 13 21.98 5.22 9.15
CA LEU A 13 21.91 5.17 10.61
C LEU A 13 21.93 6.59 11.26
N PHE A 14 21.27 7.55 10.65
CA PHE A 14 21.13 8.86 11.28
C PHE A 14 19.80 8.96 12.03
N THR A 15 19.93 9.18 13.34
CA THR A 15 18.89 9.67 14.24
C THR A 15 18.11 10.83 13.62
N SER A 16 16.83 10.98 13.94
CA SER A 16 16.03 12.12 13.53
C SER A 16 16.79 13.43 13.78
N ILE A 17 17.06 14.19 12.71
CA ILE A 17 17.79 15.46 12.78
C ILE A 17 16.84 16.57 12.37
N GLU A 18 16.57 17.50 13.28
CA GLU A 18 15.91 18.76 12.93
C GLU A 18 16.98 19.88 12.93
N VAL A 19 17.20 20.50 11.79
CA VAL A 19 18.09 21.64 11.64
C VAL A 19 17.30 22.88 11.25
N ARG A 20 17.38 23.93 12.07
CA ARG A 20 16.77 25.24 11.77
C ARG A 20 17.84 26.22 11.31
N SER A 21 17.69 26.74 10.11
CA SER A 21 18.58 27.81 9.59
C SER A 21 18.08 29.19 10.01
N GLN A 22 19.00 30.14 10.14
CA GLN A 22 18.69 31.58 10.33
C GLN A 22 17.90 32.16 9.12
N THR A 23 17.94 31.52 7.96
CA THR A 23 17.21 31.90 6.73
C THR A 23 15.78 31.41 6.67
N GLY A 24 15.25 30.73 7.72
CA GLY A 24 13.88 30.22 7.77
C GLY A 24 13.67 28.83 7.16
N PHE A 25 14.69 28.21 6.56
CA PHE A 25 14.66 26.82 6.13
C PHE A 25 14.67 25.87 7.33
N LYS A 26 13.82 24.83 7.27
CA LYS A 26 13.82 23.74 8.25
C LYS A 26 14.09 22.44 7.51
N PHE A 27 15.05 21.65 7.99
CA PHE A 27 15.32 20.31 7.51
C PHE A 27 14.97 19.31 8.59
N SER A 28 14.22 18.26 8.24
CA SER A 28 13.96 17.08 9.07
C SER A 28 14.34 15.82 8.33
N ASN A 29 14.83 14.84 9.07
CA ASN A 29 15.14 13.51 8.56
C ASN A 29 14.62 12.48 9.55
N GLU A 30 13.88 11.51 9.07
CA GLU A 30 13.25 10.44 9.84
C GLU A 30 13.59 9.09 9.19
N THR A 31 13.82 8.08 10.01
CA THR A 31 14.09 6.74 9.53
C THR A 31 13.16 5.75 10.20
N ALA A 32 12.48 4.93 9.41
CA ALA A 32 11.67 3.82 9.87
C ALA A 32 12.23 2.50 9.33
N TYR A 33 12.29 1.49 10.17
CA TYR A 33 12.60 0.12 9.77
C TYR A 33 11.52 -0.83 10.25
N LEU A 34 10.84 -1.43 9.30
CA LEU A 34 9.84 -2.46 9.54
C LEU A 34 10.44 -3.83 9.17
N SER A 35 10.27 -4.82 10.03
CA SER A 35 10.77 -6.17 9.75
C SER A 35 9.82 -7.23 10.27
N GLU A 36 9.80 -8.37 9.61
CA GLU A 36 8.97 -9.51 9.95
C GLU A 36 9.76 -10.81 9.99
N LEU A 37 9.52 -11.57 11.03
CA LEU A 37 9.85 -12.99 11.05
C LEU A 37 8.54 -13.76 10.76
N VAL A 38 8.48 -14.39 9.58
CA VAL A 38 7.28 -15.05 9.07
C VAL A 38 7.51 -16.55 8.99
N THR A 39 6.52 -17.35 9.38
CA THR A 39 6.47 -18.78 9.12
C THR A 39 5.13 -19.18 8.51
N HIS A 40 5.14 -20.19 7.65
CA HIS A 40 3.93 -20.68 6.96
C HIS A 40 3.92 -22.20 6.81
N ASN A 41 2.74 -22.77 6.61
CA ASN A 41 2.52 -24.19 6.43
C ASN A 41 2.19 -24.58 4.98
N SER A 42 2.49 -23.74 3.97
CA SER A 42 2.21 -24.08 2.56
C SER A 42 2.81 -25.44 2.18
N GLU A 43 2.17 -26.17 1.29
CA GLU A 43 2.59 -27.50 0.85
C GLU A 43 3.77 -27.47 -0.12
N ASN A 44 4.03 -26.32 -0.77
CA ASN A 44 5.11 -26.18 -1.70
C ASN A 44 6.47 -26.46 -1.03
N PRO A 45 7.40 -27.15 -1.70
CA PRO A 45 8.74 -27.37 -1.17
C PRO A 45 9.48 -26.03 -1.09
N GLY A 46 10.19 -25.80 0.01
CA GLY A 46 10.98 -24.58 0.19
C GLY A 46 11.15 -24.21 1.66
N GLN A 47 11.75 -23.06 1.87
CA GLN A 47 11.97 -22.51 3.20
C GLN A 47 10.64 -22.08 3.83
N LYS A 48 10.37 -22.55 5.04
CA LYS A 48 9.11 -22.26 5.76
C LYS A 48 9.19 -21.00 6.64
N THR A 49 10.36 -20.46 6.85
CA THR A 49 10.57 -19.27 7.70
C THR A 49 11.39 -18.23 6.94
N HIS A 50 10.89 -17.01 6.90
CA HIS A 50 11.46 -15.89 6.16
C HIS A 50 11.67 -14.70 7.09
N PHE A 51 12.71 -13.93 6.82
CA PHE A 51 12.94 -12.64 7.46
C PHE A 51 12.91 -11.57 6.38
N ILE A 52 11.83 -10.80 6.33
CA ILE A 52 11.62 -9.74 5.37
C ILE A 52 11.65 -8.38 6.06
N GLY A 53 12.02 -7.34 5.33
CA GLY A 53 12.03 -6.01 5.91
C GLY A 53 12.15 -4.89 4.89
N TRP A 54 11.72 -3.73 5.36
CA TRP A 54 11.69 -2.47 4.65
C TRP A 54 12.25 -1.36 5.52
N LEU A 55 13.23 -0.65 5.01
CA LEU A 55 13.78 0.57 5.60
C LEU A 55 13.41 1.74 4.72
N LEU A 56 12.82 2.76 5.31
CA LEU A 56 12.52 4.05 4.67
C LEU A 56 13.24 5.17 5.43
N ASN A 57 14.01 5.97 4.72
CA ASN A 57 14.54 7.23 5.22
C ASN A 57 13.88 8.37 4.47
N THR A 58 13.18 9.24 5.18
CA THR A 58 12.48 10.41 4.64
C THR A 58 13.18 11.68 5.05
N SER A 59 13.55 12.49 4.08
CA SER A 59 14.12 13.84 4.27
C SER A 59 13.15 14.89 3.77
N THR A 60 12.83 15.87 4.60
CA THR A 60 11.97 17.01 4.25
C THR A 60 12.71 18.32 4.42
N LEU A 61 12.81 19.10 3.35
CA LEU A 61 13.30 20.48 3.36
C LEU A 61 12.11 21.44 3.24
N LYS A 62 11.66 22.02 4.36
CA LYS A 62 10.67 23.09 4.35
C LYS A 62 11.35 24.41 4.03
N MET A 63 11.02 25.00 2.89
CA MET A 63 11.51 26.31 2.45
C MET A 63 10.78 27.44 3.16
N ASN A 64 9.51 27.23 3.50
CA ASN A 64 8.66 28.08 4.34
C ASN A 64 7.42 27.27 4.77
N GLU A 65 6.44 27.92 5.38
CA GLU A 65 5.22 27.25 5.87
C GLU A 65 4.35 26.60 4.75
N LYS A 66 4.57 26.99 3.49
CA LYS A 66 3.75 26.51 2.36
C LYS A 66 4.50 25.61 1.38
N HIS A 67 5.82 25.61 1.40
CA HIS A 67 6.65 24.99 0.36
C HIS A 67 7.64 24.01 0.95
N SER A 68 7.64 22.78 0.49
CA SER A 68 8.63 21.75 0.88
C SER A 68 9.11 20.92 -0.31
N LEU A 69 10.32 20.38 -0.15
CA LEU A 69 10.85 19.29 -0.95
C LEU A 69 10.94 18.05 -0.07
N ASN A 70 10.47 16.92 -0.59
CA ASN A 70 10.42 15.66 0.12
C ASN A 70 11.19 14.60 -0.68
N LEU A 71 11.98 13.81 0.03
CA LEU A 71 12.80 12.74 -0.54
C LEU A 71 12.73 11.51 0.34
N GLY A 72 12.23 10.41 -0.19
CA GLY A 72 12.22 9.08 0.42
C GLY A 72 13.25 8.17 -0.25
N LEU A 73 14.09 7.54 0.56
CA LEU A 73 15.01 6.48 0.13
C LEU A 73 14.57 5.19 0.79
N MET A 74 14.41 4.12 -0.01
CA MET A 74 14.02 2.83 0.51
C MET A 74 15.08 1.75 0.30
N LEU A 75 15.06 0.76 1.18
CA LEU A 75 15.77 -0.50 1.05
C LEU A 75 14.87 -1.63 1.53
N THR A 76 14.75 -2.70 0.72
CA THR A 76 13.99 -3.90 1.08
C THR A 76 14.89 -5.12 1.08
N HIS A 77 14.49 -6.15 1.81
CA HIS A 77 15.19 -7.44 1.83
C HIS A 77 14.24 -8.59 2.20
N GLY A 78 14.63 -9.81 1.89
CA GLY A 78 13.95 -11.03 2.30
C GLY A 78 13.23 -11.78 1.19
N GLY A 79 13.24 -11.27 -0.04
CA GLY A 79 12.62 -11.94 -1.19
C GLY A 79 11.13 -11.71 -1.28
N GLU A 80 10.47 -12.55 -2.07
CA GLU A 80 9.03 -12.52 -2.35
C GLU A 80 8.41 -13.90 -2.04
N PRO A 81 8.34 -14.29 -0.74
CA PRO A 81 7.84 -15.61 -0.36
C PRO A 81 6.38 -15.89 -0.74
N SER A 82 5.54 -14.88 -0.92
CA SER A 82 4.20 -15.03 -1.50
C SER A 82 4.28 -15.64 -2.91
N ALA A 83 4.95 -14.98 -3.82
CA ALA A 83 5.07 -15.43 -5.21
C ALA A 83 5.90 -16.72 -5.34
N ASP A 84 7.02 -16.80 -4.60
CA ASP A 84 8.01 -17.88 -4.77
C ASP A 84 7.58 -19.21 -4.12
N ILE A 85 6.82 -19.17 -3.00
CA ILE A 85 6.61 -20.35 -2.16
C ILE A 85 5.15 -20.55 -1.74
N VAL A 86 4.48 -19.53 -1.18
CA VAL A 86 3.11 -19.64 -0.68
C VAL A 86 2.14 -19.79 -1.85
N GLY A 87 2.34 -19.00 -2.88
CA GLY A 87 1.52 -18.97 -4.09
C GLY A 87 0.18 -18.28 -3.89
N ASP A 88 0.10 -17.35 -2.95
CA ASP A 88 -1.05 -16.47 -2.74
C ASP A 88 -1.04 -15.32 -3.76
N LEU A 89 -2.25 -14.92 -4.17
CA LEU A 89 -2.45 -13.88 -5.18
C LEU A 89 -2.26 -12.48 -4.60
N GLN A 90 -2.77 -12.27 -3.38
CA GLN A 90 -2.94 -10.95 -2.81
C GLN A 90 -1.75 -10.49 -1.95
N THR A 91 -0.68 -11.26 -1.87
CA THR A 91 0.54 -10.98 -1.11
C THR A 91 0.29 -10.82 0.40
N PHE A 92 0.67 -11.85 1.17
CA PHE A 92 0.38 -11.92 2.60
C PHE A 92 1.03 -10.82 3.45
N SER A 93 2.10 -10.19 2.97
CA SER A 93 2.76 -9.09 3.69
C SER A 93 2.96 -7.87 2.80
N ASN A 94 2.52 -6.72 3.27
CA ASN A 94 2.74 -5.43 2.60
C ASN A 94 4.19 -4.90 2.71
N LEU A 95 5.11 -5.66 3.31
CA LEU A 95 6.55 -5.36 3.28
C LEU A 95 7.29 -6.12 2.17
N GLU A 96 6.62 -7.09 1.52
CA GLU A 96 7.23 -7.95 0.53
C GLU A 96 7.52 -7.19 -0.77
N ALA A 97 8.79 -7.15 -1.18
CA ALA A 97 9.22 -6.39 -2.34
C ALA A 97 10.58 -6.84 -2.89
N GLY A 98 10.95 -8.08 -2.71
CA GLY A 98 12.26 -8.57 -3.15
C GLY A 98 13.42 -7.96 -2.36
N SER A 99 14.51 -7.64 -3.05
CA SER A 99 15.71 -7.01 -2.47
C SER A 99 16.07 -5.77 -3.29
N LEU A 100 15.43 -4.67 -2.96
CA LEU A 100 15.47 -3.41 -3.71
C LEU A 100 16.14 -2.31 -2.89
N TYR A 101 16.62 -1.30 -3.57
CA TYR A 101 17.06 -0.04 -2.98
C TYR A 101 16.95 1.07 -4.03
N GLY A 102 16.52 2.26 -3.61
CA GLY A 102 16.36 3.39 -4.51
C GLY A 102 15.52 4.52 -3.92
N PHE A 103 15.17 5.45 -4.78
CA PHE A 103 14.21 6.48 -4.42
C PHE A 103 12.81 5.87 -4.38
N TYR A 104 12.09 6.12 -3.26
CA TYR A 104 10.70 5.74 -3.12
C TYR A 104 9.81 6.88 -3.58
N GLU A 105 9.91 8.04 -2.93
CA GLU A 105 9.21 9.25 -3.33
C GLU A 105 10.20 10.41 -3.46
N MET A 106 9.94 11.31 -4.40
CA MET A 106 10.71 12.54 -4.59
C MET A 106 9.81 13.60 -5.20
N TYR A 107 9.30 14.50 -4.38
CA TYR A 107 8.35 15.51 -4.84
C TYR A 107 8.51 16.87 -4.16
N TYR A 108 8.11 17.91 -4.88
CA TYR A 108 7.82 19.22 -4.34
C TYR A 108 6.36 19.28 -3.88
N GLN A 109 6.11 19.90 -2.73
CA GLN A 109 4.77 20.13 -2.21
C GLN A 109 4.53 21.61 -1.94
N TYR A 110 3.37 22.10 -2.40
CA TYR A 110 2.75 23.35 -1.97
C TYR A 110 1.53 23.04 -1.13
N GLN A 111 1.41 23.65 0.06
CA GLN A 111 0.34 23.37 1.00
C GLN A 111 -0.17 24.66 1.66
N THR A 112 -1.49 24.76 1.81
CA THR A 112 -2.22 25.74 2.60
C THR A 112 -3.25 25.04 3.48
N ASP A 113 -4.02 25.77 4.30
CA ASP A 113 -5.06 25.17 5.17
C ASP A 113 -6.17 24.44 4.39
N GLY A 114 -6.44 24.84 3.16
CA GLY A 114 -7.54 24.27 2.35
C GLY A 114 -7.13 23.61 1.03
N PHE A 115 -5.83 23.64 0.69
CA PHE A 115 -5.36 23.14 -0.60
C PHE A 115 -3.93 22.60 -0.50
N TRP A 116 -3.64 21.50 -1.19
CA TRP A 116 -2.30 21.01 -1.42
C TRP A 116 -2.10 20.58 -2.88
N LEU A 117 -0.85 20.67 -3.34
CA LEU A 117 -0.36 20.22 -4.64
C LEU A 117 0.97 19.53 -4.45
N LYS A 118 1.15 18.34 -5.01
CA LYS A 118 2.43 17.63 -5.08
C LYS A 118 2.81 17.41 -6.54
N VAL A 119 4.10 17.55 -6.87
CA VAL A 119 4.66 17.32 -8.21
C VAL A 119 5.97 16.58 -8.08
N GLY A 120 6.10 15.43 -8.73
CA GLY A 120 7.28 14.57 -8.70
C GLY A 120 6.94 13.10 -8.65
N GLN A 121 7.85 12.26 -8.19
CA GLN A 121 7.66 10.83 -8.02
C GLN A 121 6.89 10.55 -6.74
N GLN A 122 5.77 9.83 -6.84
CA GLN A 122 4.82 9.62 -5.75
C GLN A 122 4.28 8.18 -5.75
N ASP A 123 3.97 7.70 -4.56
CA ASP A 123 3.13 6.53 -4.34
C ASP A 123 1.66 6.94 -4.37
N LEU A 124 0.86 6.28 -5.20
CA LEU A 124 -0.57 6.54 -5.30
C LEU A 124 -1.29 6.27 -3.97
N ASN A 125 -0.89 5.22 -3.25
CA ASN A 125 -1.56 4.82 -2.00
C ASN A 125 -1.19 5.70 -0.80
N THR A 126 -0.26 6.65 -0.95
CA THR A 126 -0.04 7.68 0.08
C THR A 126 -1.25 8.59 0.23
N ASP A 127 -1.96 8.91 -0.86
CA ASP A 127 -3.07 9.86 -0.85
C ASP A 127 -4.44 9.24 -1.22
N PHE A 128 -4.48 8.13 -1.98
CA PHE A 128 -5.71 7.54 -2.54
C PHE A 128 -5.91 6.09 -2.06
N LEU A 129 -7.14 5.62 -2.06
CA LEU A 129 -7.58 4.28 -1.64
C LEU A 129 -7.27 3.92 -0.16
N VAL A 130 -6.85 4.87 0.66
CA VAL A 130 -6.40 4.63 2.03
C VAL A 130 -7.58 4.48 2.98
N SER A 131 -7.64 3.38 3.73
CA SER A 131 -8.45 3.24 4.94
C SER A 131 -7.56 3.41 6.17
N GLU A 132 -7.86 4.39 7.01
CA GLU A 132 -7.11 4.65 8.25
C GLU A 132 -7.14 3.45 9.22
N ASN A 133 -8.25 2.70 9.22
CA ASN A 133 -8.37 1.49 10.04
C ASN A 133 -7.76 0.26 9.37
N GLY A 134 -7.70 0.24 8.05
CA GLY A 134 -7.02 -0.78 7.25
C GLY A 134 -5.51 -0.79 7.45
N LEU A 135 -4.89 0.36 7.74
CA LEU A 135 -3.45 0.49 7.98
C LEU A 135 -2.92 -0.31 9.19
N LEU A 136 -3.78 -0.80 10.07
CA LEU A 136 -3.36 -1.70 11.13
C LEU A 136 -2.94 -3.08 10.60
N PHE A 137 -3.51 -3.51 9.48
CA PHE A 137 -3.34 -4.87 8.96
C PHE A 137 -2.06 -5.01 8.14
N THR A 138 -1.51 -6.23 8.17
CA THR A 138 -0.22 -6.53 7.55
C THR A 138 -0.35 -7.12 6.15
N HIS A 139 -1.51 -7.70 5.83
CA HIS A 139 -1.82 -8.20 4.50
C HIS A 139 -1.98 -7.05 3.51
N SER A 140 -1.35 -7.18 2.33
CA SER A 140 -1.27 -6.10 1.33
C SER A 140 -2.63 -5.52 0.94
N SER A 141 -3.63 -6.36 0.78
CA SER A 141 -4.96 -5.95 0.29
C SER A 141 -5.73 -5.02 1.22
N PHE A 142 -5.37 -4.93 2.51
CA PHE A 142 -5.98 -3.97 3.42
C PHE A 142 -5.36 -2.56 3.34
N GLY A 143 -4.11 -2.46 2.83
CA GLY A 143 -3.47 -1.20 2.48
C GLY A 143 -3.96 -0.67 1.15
N ILE A 144 -3.72 -1.44 0.08
CA ILE A 144 -4.24 -1.18 -1.27
C ILE A 144 -4.77 -2.48 -1.87
N ASP A 145 -5.95 -2.44 -2.44
CA ASP A 145 -6.63 -3.64 -2.93
C ASP A 145 -6.04 -4.19 -4.24
N PRO A 146 -6.22 -5.50 -4.51
CA PRO A 146 -5.60 -6.15 -5.66
C PRO A 146 -6.21 -5.73 -7.01
N VAL A 147 -7.40 -5.14 -7.07
CA VAL A 147 -7.95 -4.61 -8.33
C VAL A 147 -7.10 -3.43 -8.80
N ALA A 148 -6.60 -2.61 -7.87
CA ALA A 148 -5.72 -1.50 -8.18
C ALA A 148 -4.28 -1.96 -8.53
N THR A 149 -3.76 -2.99 -7.85
CA THR A 149 -2.34 -3.40 -7.99
C THR A 149 -2.11 -4.46 -9.06
N ILE A 150 -2.96 -5.49 -9.13
CA ILE A 150 -2.86 -6.60 -10.08
C ILE A 150 -3.72 -6.34 -11.30
N GLY A 151 -4.97 -5.93 -11.07
CA GLY A 151 -5.94 -5.70 -12.14
C GLY A 151 -5.65 -4.45 -12.96
N MET A 152 -5.10 -3.41 -12.35
CA MET A 152 -4.66 -2.18 -13.00
C MET A 152 -3.35 -1.74 -12.36
N PRO A 153 -2.23 -1.72 -13.09
CA PRO A 153 -0.91 -1.48 -12.50
C PRO A 153 -0.81 -0.04 -11.96
N ALA A 154 -1.35 0.18 -10.76
CA ALA A 154 -1.23 1.43 -10.05
C ALA A 154 0.19 1.60 -9.50
N PRO A 155 0.81 2.78 -9.62
CA PRO A 155 2.12 3.06 -9.05
C PRO A 155 2.00 3.16 -7.52
N THR A 156 2.31 2.08 -6.85
CA THR A 156 2.33 1.98 -5.38
C THR A 156 3.47 1.08 -4.93
N TYR A 157 3.84 1.14 -3.66
CA TYR A 157 4.94 0.33 -3.11
C TYR A 157 5.00 -1.10 -3.72
N PRO A 158 6.19 -1.57 -4.16
CA PRO A 158 7.50 -0.88 -4.16
C PRO A 158 7.71 0.14 -5.29
N PRO A 159 7.10 0.01 -6.52
CA PRO A 159 7.34 0.99 -7.59
C PRO A 159 6.42 2.22 -7.44
N THR A 160 7.01 3.37 -7.66
CA THR A 160 6.32 4.67 -7.69
C THR A 160 6.46 5.32 -9.06
N ALA A 161 5.69 6.35 -9.38
CA ALA A 161 5.73 6.99 -10.68
C ALA A 161 5.73 8.52 -10.60
N ALA A 162 6.15 9.16 -11.70
CA ALA A 162 5.99 10.60 -11.87
C ALA A 162 4.50 10.97 -11.81
N ALA A 163 4.15 12.00 -11.03
CA ALA A 163 2.77 12.37 -10.80
C ALA A 163 2.58 13.86 -10.51
N ILE A 164 1.36 14.31 -10.73
CA ILE A 164 0.82 15.56 -10.21
C ILE A 164 -0.45 15.20 -9.46
N THR A 165 -0.46 15.49 -8.15
CA THR A 165 -1.61 15.24 -7.29
C THR A 165 -2.01 16.51 -6.55
N ALA A 166 -3.30 16.66 -6.28
CA ALA A 166 -3.83 17.82 -5.57
C ALA A 166 -5.04 17.45 -4.73
N GLY A 167 -5.23 18.17 -3.63
CA GLY A 167 -6.42 18.05 -2.79
C GLY A 167 -6.93 19.42 -2.37
N ILE A 168 -8.25 19.56 -2.32
CA ILE A 168 -8.93 20.77 -1.88
C ILE A 168 -10.04 20.44 -0.89
N ASN A 169 -10.08 21.16 0.23
CA ASN A 169 -11.20 21.13 1.16
C ASN A 169 -12.29 22.07 0.64
N LEU A 170 -13.39 21.54 0.13
CA LEU A 170 -14.52 22.31 -0.33
C LEU A 170 -15.30 22.94 0.84
N ASN A 171 -15.32 22.23 1.96
CA ASN A 171 -15.80 22.67 3.27
C ASN A 171 -15.25 21.74 4.35
N GLU A 172 -15.72 21.84 5.60
CA GLU A 172 -15.27 21.01 6.72
C GLU A 172 -15.63 19.51 6.57
N GLN A 173 -16.66 19.19 5.79
CA GLN A 173 -17.16 17.83 5.58
C GLN A 173 -16.76 17.21 4.24
N VAL A 174 -16.31 18.01 3.27
CA VAL A 174 -16.06 17.52 1.91
C VAL A 174 -14.67 17.93 1.44
N ARG A 175 -13.87 16.92 1.09
CA ARG A 175 -12.57 17.06 0.44
C ARG A 175 -12.63 16.41 -0.94
N LEU A 176 -11.95 17.00 -1.91
CA LEU A 176 -11.76 16.42 -3.23
C LEU A 176 -10.28 16.24 -3.51
N GLN A 177 -9.87 15.04 -3.89
CA GLN A 177 -8.51 14.70 -4.31
C GLN A 177 -8.49 14.30 -5.78
N LEU A 178 -7.42 14.70 -6.48
CA LEU A 178 -7.20 14.43 -7.90
C LEU A 178 -5.74 14.01 -8.11
N GLY A 179 -5.52 13.05 -9.01
CA GLY A 179 -4.17 12.61 -9.38
C GLY A 179 -4.05 12.29 -10.86
N ILE A 180 -2.89 12.60 -11.41
CA ILE A 180 -2.44 12.16 -12.74
C ILE A 180 -1.06 11.55 -12.52
N PHE A 181 -0.92 10.27 -12.82
CA PHE A 181 0.31 9.50 -12.70
C PHE A 181 0.78 9.05 -14.08
N ASP A 182 2.06 8.87 -14.25
CA ASP A 182 2.61 8.11 -15.37
C ASP A 182 1.98 6.70 -15.37
N GLY A 183 1.60 6.22 -16.53
CA GLY A 183 0.96 4.92 -16.69
C GLY A 183 1.92 3.73 -16.53
N GLN A 184 3.20 3.99 -16.51
CA GLN A 184 4.23 2.99 -16.27
C GLN A 184 5.20 3.45 -15.17
N PHE A 185 5.33 2.64 -14.15
CA PHE A 185 6.33 2.84 -13.12
C PHE A 185 7.69 2.29 -13.56
N ALA A 186 8.78 2.72 -12.92
CA ALA A 186 10.13 2.27 -13.22
C ALA A 186 10.28 0.76 -13.00
N SER A 187 10.94 0.08 -13.97
CA SER A 187 11.41 -1.29 -13.75
C SER A 187 12.41 -1.31 -12.60
N LEU A 188 12.06 -2.03 -11.54
CA LEU A 188 12.91 -2.14 -10.34
C LEU A 188 14.18 -2.95 -10.59
N ASN A 189 14.19 -3.81 -11.60
CA ASN A 189 15.33 -4.65 -11.96
C ASN A 189 16.39 -3.92 -12.80
N ASP A 190 15.97 -2.96 -13.59
CA ASP A 190 16.84 -2.30 -14.59
C ASP A 190 17.25 -0.89 -14.19
N ASN A 191 16.61 -0.31 -13.17
CA ASN A 191 16.83 1.06 -12.75
C ASN A 191 17.23 1.16 -11.29
N PHE A 192 18.53 1.31 -11.06
CA PHE A 192 19.13 1.47 -9.72
C PHE A 192 18.51 2.58 -8.88
N LEU A 193 18.05 3.66 -9.50
CA LEU A 193 17.47 4.81 -8.81
C LEU A 193 15.95 4.71 -8.66
N THR A 194 15.32 3.70 -9.27
CA THR A 194 13.84 3.54 -9.30
C THR A 194 13.09 4.75 -9.85
N VAL A 195 13.76 5.55 -10.70
CA VAL A 195 13.18 6.75 -11.31
C VAL A 195 12.92 6.48 -12.78
N ASN A 196 11.67 6.58 -13.22
CA ASN A 196 11.28 6.63 -14.61
C ASN A 196 10.35 7.83 -14.82
N TRP A 197 10.78 8.80 -15.61
CA TRP A 197 9.99 9.99 -15.95
C TRP A 197 9.87 10.12 -17.49
N ASP A 198 9.98 9.01 -18.20
CA ASP A 198 9.79 8.94 -19.64
C ASP A 198 8.33 8.62 -19.95
N ILE A 199 7.54 9.66 -20.09
CA ILE A 199 6.09 9.57 -20.34
C ILE A 199 5.87 9.29 -21.83
N SER A 200 5.41 8.10 -22.19
CA SER A 200 5.12 7.71 -23.56
C SER A 200 3.60 7.61 -23.82
N LYS A 201 3.23 7.69 -25.11
CA LYS A 201 1.82 7.57 -25.52
C LYS A 201 1.27 6.15 -25.38
N ASP A 202 2.13 5.14 -25.51
CA ASP A 202 1.73 3.73 -25.47
C ASP A 202 1.53 3.25 -24.04
N GLU A 203 2.30 3.77 -23.10
CA GLU A 203 2.18 3.53 -21.67
C GLU A 203 0.96 4.24 -21.08
N GLY A 204 0.61 5.40 -21.63
CA GLY A 204 -0.56 6.17 -21.21
C GLY A 204 -0.36 6.90 -19.87
N LEU A 205 -1.49 7.27 -19.26
CA LEU A 205 -1.55 7.94 -17.95
C LEU A 205 -2.63 7.29 -17.09
N LEU A 206 -2.41 7.27 -15.79
CA LEU A 206 -3.43 6.91 -14.80
C LEU A 206 -4.03 8.20 -14.21
N TYR A 207 -5.33 8.35 -14.32
CA TYR A 207 -6.12 9.44 -13.75
C TYR A 207 -6.93 8.91 -12.58
N ILE A 208 -6.98 9.66 -11.48
CA ILE A 208 -7.77 9.29 -10.30
C ILE A 208 -8.49 10.50 -9.71
N ILE A 209 -9.72 10.29 -9.27
CA ILE A 209 -10.54 11.27 -8.55
C ILE A 209 -11.14 10.60 -7.33
N GLU A 210 -11.02 11.23 -6.15
CA GLU A 210 -11.52 10.74 -4.88
C GLU A 210 -12.15 11.88 -4.07
N PRO A 211 -13.48 12.06 -4.09
CA PRO A 211 -14.21 12.80 -3.08
C PRO A 211 -14.26 12.03 -1.75
N GLU A 212 -13.97 12.72 -0.68
CA GLU A 212 -14.07 12.26 0.72
C GLU A 212 -15.17 13.04 1.43
N PHE A 213 -16.02 12.33 2.17
CA PHE A 213 -17.13 12.88 2.93
C PHE A 213 -17.00 12.49 4.41
N LYS A 214 -17.04 13.48 5.31
CA LYS A 214 -17.16 13.27 6.76
C LYS A 214 -18.62 13.34 7.14
N LEU A 215 -19.19 12.23 7.57
CA LEU A 215 -20.61 12.05 7.83
C LEU A 215 -20.85 11.64 9.30
N LEU A 216 -22.10 11.67 9.73
CA LEU A 216 -22.51 11.23 11.08
C LEU A 216 -21.72 11.91 12.21
N ASN A 217 -21.58 13.24 12.16
CA ASN A 217 -20.78 14.04 13.09
C ASN A 217 -19.30 13.59 13.11
N ASN A 218 -18.71 13.42 11.92
CA ASN A 218 -17.32 12.97 11.68
C ASN A 218 -17.01 11.53 12.15
N ARG A 219 -18.03 10.73 12.51
CA ARG A 219 -17.84 9.32 12.87
C ARG A 219 -17.68 8.39 11.66
N LEU A 220 -18.11 8.81 10.48
CA LEU A 220 -17.95 8.08 9.23
C LEU A 220 -17.16 8.94 8.22
N THR A 221 -16.01 8.45 7.82
CA THR A 221 -15.28 8.95 6.65
C THR A 221 -15.61 8.03 5.48
N GLN A 222 -16.23 8.58 4.43
CA GLN A 222 -16.59 7.87 3.22
C GLN A 222 -15.81 8.44 2.05
N LYS A 223 -14.99 7.61 1.41
CA LYS A 223 -14.30 7.92 0.15
C LYS A 223 -14.99 7.16 -0.98
N ILE A 224 -15.17 7.84 -2.11
CA ILE A 224 -15.72 7.27 -3.34
C ILE A 224 -14.71 7.61 -4.41
N GLY A 225 -14.15 6.63 -5.10
CA GLY A 225 -13.14 6.90 -6.09
C GLY A 225 -13.44 6.27 -7.45
N PHE A 226 -12.94 6.94 -8.45
CA PHE A 226 -12.89 6.44 -9.82
C PHE A 226 -11.48 6.67 -10.35
N TYR A 227 -10.92 5.66 -11.01
CA TYR A 227 -9.65 5.80 -11.69
C TYR A 227 -9.68 5.17 -13.08
N GLN A 228 -8.89 5.73 -13.99
CA GLN A 228 -8.81 5.32 -15.38
C GLN A 228 -7.37 5.35 -15.86
N HIS A 229 -6.94 4.25 -16.43
CA HIS A 229 -5.67 4.14 -17.13
C HIS A 229 -5.88 4.26 -18.64
N SER A 230 -5.12 5.10 -19.33
CA SER A 230 -5.29 5.37 -20.77
C SER A 230 -4.37 4.54 -21.69
N GLY A 231 -3.51 3.70 -21.13
CA GLY A 231 -2.56 2.84 -21.87
C GLY A 231 -3.23 1.70 -22.62
N LEU A 232 -2.41 0.83 -23.19
CA LEU A 232 -2.83 -0.32 -23.97
C LEU A 232 -2.86 -1.57 -23.09
N PHE A 233 -3.98 -2.30 -23.14
CA PHE A 233 -4.20 -3.55 -22.41
C PHE A 233 -4.60 -4.67 -23.37
N VAL A 234 -4.21 -5.88 -23.05
CA VAL A 234 -4.65 -7.06 -23.80
C VAL A 234 -5.99 -7.54 -23.23
N ASP A 235 -7.01 -7.52 -24.05
CA ASP A 235 -8.29 -8.13 -23.75
C ASP A 235 -8.11 -9.64 -23.60
N ARG A 236 -8.53 -10.20 -22.47
CA ARG A 236 -8.23 -11.58 -22.10
C ARG A 236 -9.06 -12.59 -22.89
N GLU A 237 -10.28 -12.22 -23.24
CA GLU A 237 -11.20 -13.07 -24.01
C GLU A 237 -10.82 -13.12 -25.48
N THR A 238 -10.59 -11.95 -26.08
CA THR A 238 -10.39 -11.84 -27.52
C THR A 238 -8.94 -11.81 -27.95
N SER A 239 -8.01 -11.63 -26.99
CA SER A 239 -6.57 -11.37 -27.22
C SER A 239 -6.29 -10.09 -28.04
N ASN A 240 -7.30 -9.24 -28.23
CA ASN A 240 -7.15 -7.96 -28.90
C ASN A 240 -6.54 -6.91 -27.97
N VAL A 241 -5.79 -5.97 -28.55
CA VAL A 241 -5.32 -4.81 -27.79
C VAL A 241 -6.48 -3.84 -27.59
N SER A 242 -6.83 -3.58 -26.34
CA SER A 242 -7.85 -2.63 -25.93
C SER A 242 -7.19 -1.38 -25.33
N LYS A 243 -7.73 -0.21 -25.65
CA LYS A 243 -7.26 1.05 -25.06
C LYS A 243 -8.06 1.38 -23.81
N GLY A 244 -7.33 1.61 -22.74
CA GLY A 244 -7.86 2.10 -21.48
C GLY A 244 -8.56 1.04 -20.63
N GLN A 245 -8.48 1.23 -19.34
CA GLN A 245 -9.14 0.44 -18.30
C GLN A 245 -9.65 1.40 -17.21
N SER A 246 -10.77 1.07 -16.58
CA SER A 246 -11.35 1.90 -15.53
C SER A 246 -11.77 1.03 -14.35
N ALA A 247 -11.77 1.62 -13.16
CA ALA A 247 -12.29 0.98 -11.97
C ALA A 247 -12.96 2.00 -11.05
N PHE A 248 -13.82 1.49 -10.18
CA PHE A 248 -14.56 2.25 -9.19
C PHE A 248 -14.33 1.62 -7.81
N TYR A 249 -14.11 2.46 -6.79
CA TYR A 249 -13.92 1.99 -5.43
C TYR A 249 -14.68 2.79 -4.38
N LEU A 250 -14.86 2.14 -3.23
CA LEU A 250 -15.38 2.71 -2.00
C LEU A 250 -14.44 2.37 -0.85
N VAL A 251 -14.15 3.37 0.01
CA VAL A 251 -13.47 3.16 1.30
C VAL A 251 -14.28 3.85 2.37
N SER A 252 -14.60 3.12 3.42
CA SER A 252 -15.39 3.62 4.56
C SER A 252 -14.67 3.32 5.85
N ASP A 253 -14.46 4.34 6.68
CA ASP A 253 -13.94 4.22 8.03
C ASP A 253 -14.98 4.74 9.00
N TYR A 254 -15.45 3.87 9.91
CA TYR A 254 -16.53 4.18 10.84
C TYR A 254 -16.12 3.98 12.29
N GLN A 255 -16.19 5.05 13.09
CA GLN A 255 -16.01 5.01 14.53
C GLN A 255 -17.29 4.51 15.21
N LEU A 256 -17.29 3.21 15.56
CA LEU A 256 -18.44 2.56 16.20
C LEU A 256 -18.64 3.02 17.63
N LEU A 257 -17.55 3.05 18.43
CA LEU A 257 -17.56 3.41 19.83
C LEU A 257 -16.33 4.26 20.17
N GLU A 258 -16.52 5.19 21.11
CA GLU A 258 -15.46 5.99 21.71
C GLU A 258 -15.75 6.14 23.22
N LYS A 259 -14.73 5.88 24.05
CA LYS A 259 -14.77 6.05 25.48
C LYS A 259 -13.40 6.49 25.99
N GLY A 260 -13.23 7.81 26.16
CA GLY A 260 -11.92 8.41 26.40
C GLY A 260 -11.00 8.12 25.22
N GLU A 261 -9.80 7.59 25.47
CA GLU A 261 -8.84 7.25 24.43
C GLU A 261 -9.10 5.89 23.75
N LYS A 262 -10.08 5.12 24.26
CA LYS A 262 -10.43 3.80 23.71
C LYS A 262 -11.43 3.93 22.60
N THR A 263 -11.16 3.27 21.47
CA THR A 263 -12.07 3.28 20.32
C THR A 263 -12.32 1.88 19.79
N ALA A 264 -13.50 1.72 19.16
CA ALA A 264 -13.79 0.58 18.29
C ALA A 264 -14.18 1.13 16.92
N ASN A 265 -13.47 0.71 15.89
CA ASN A 265 -13.61 1.24 14.54
C ASN A 265 -13.82 0.10 13.56
N LEU A 266 -14.65 0.34 12.56
CA LEU A 266 -14.89 -0.55 11.44
C LEU A 266 -14.33 0.07 10.16
N PHE A 267 -13.84 -0.74 9.25
CA PHE A 267 -13.61 -0.30 7.89
C PHE A 267 -14.28 -1.22 6.88
N PHE A 268 -14.56 -0.67 5.72
CA PHE A 268 -15.02 -1.41 4.54
C PHE A 268 -14.33 -0.86 3.30
N GLN A 269 -13.85 -1.75 2.46
CA GLN A 269 -13.24 -1.46 1.16
C GLN A 269 -13.97 -2.27 0.10
N PHE A 270 -14.20 -1.66 -1.07
CA PHE A 270 -14.72 -2.33 -2.25
C PHE A 270 -14.08 -1.72 -3.50
N ASN A 271 -13.68 -2.55 -4.44
CA ASN A 271 -13.16 -2.11 -5.73
C ASN A 271 -13.63 -3.07 -6.83
N THR A 272 -13.95 -2.54 -8.00
CA THR A 272 -14.35 -3.34 -9.15
C THR A 272 -13.86 -2.72 -10.45
N SER A 273 -13.32 -3.57 -11.34
CA SER A 273 -12.95 -3.19 -12.70
C SER A 273 -14.17 -3.15 -13.61
N THR A 274 -14.13 -2.27 -14.59
CA THR A 274 -15.23 -2.10 -15.55
C THR A 274 -15.05 -2.87 -16.85
N LYS A 275 -13.92 -3.56 -17.05
CA LYS A 275 -13.60 -4.23 -18.33
C LYS A 275 -12.96 -5.59 -18.14
N ALA A 276 -13.18 -6.47 -19.12
CA ALA A 276 -12.59 -7.81 -19.25
C ALA A 276 -11.05 -7.85 -19.39
N VAL A 277 -10.41 -6.70 -19.53
CA VAL A 277 -8.94 -6.58 -19.56
C VAL A 277 -8.29 -6.71 -18.17
N SER A 278 -9.06 -6.57 -17.10
CA SER A 278 -8.58 -6.74 -15.73
C SER A 278 -8.52 -8.22 -15.35
N ASP A 279 -7.44 -8.62 -14.72
CA ASP A 279 -7.30 -9.98 -14.17
C ASP A 279 -8.25 -10.18 -12.97
N LEU A 280 -8.63 -9.11 -12.27
CA LEU A 280 -9.56 -9.09 -11.13
C LEU A 280 -10.91 -8.49 -11.53
N ASN A 281 -11.98 -9.14 -11.11
CA ASN A 281 -13.33 -8.64 -11.26
C ASN A 281 -13.69 -7.66 -10.16
N TYR A 282 -13.55 -8.12 -8.89
CA TYR A 282 -13.78 -7.25 -7.73
C TYR A 282 -12.97 -7.72 -6.51
N TYR A 283 -12.85 -6.80 -5.57
CA TYR A 283 -12.36 -7.02 -4.21
C TYR A 283 -13.33 -6.39 -3.21
N TYR A 284 -13.47 -7.02 -2.05
CA TYR A 284 -13.99 -6.38 -0.86
C TYR A 284 -13.17 -6.76 0.37
N GLY A 285 -12.97 -5.77 1.24
CA GLY A 285 -12.34 -5.91 2.55
C GLY A 285 -13.20 -5.30 3.62
N LEU A 286 -13.22 -5.93 4.80
CA LEU A 286 -13.88 -5.38 5.99
C LEU A 286 -13.10 -5.78 7.23
N GLY A 287 -13.12 -4.92 8.26
CA GLY A 287 -12.47 -5.25 9.51
C GLY A 287 -12.88 -4.39 10.68
N LEU A 288 -12.49 -4.88 11.84
CA LEU A 288 -12.65 -4.24 13.15
C LEU A 288 -11.27 -3.92 13.71
N ARG A 289 -11.08 -2.67 14.15
CA ARG A 289 -9.90 -2.20 14.87
C ARG A 289 -10.33 -1.70 16.25
N LEU A 290 -9.78 -2.30 17.30
CA LEU A 290 -9.97 -1.90 18.69
C LEU A 290 -8.69 -1.23 19.17
N VAL A 291 -8.79 0.00 19.67
CA VAL A 291 -7.68 0.73 20.30
C VAL A 291 -7.93 0.75 21.82
N ASN A 292 -6.91 0.40 22.57
CA ASN A 292 -6.92 0.41 24.03
C ASN A 292 -5.55 0.89 24.54
N TYR A 293 -5.38 0.94 25.87
CA TYR A 293 -4.13 1.36 26.52
C TYR A 293 -3.76 0.39 27.62
N VAL A 294 -2.51 -0.07 27.60
CA VAL A 294 -1.92 -0.91 28.64
C VAL A 294 -0.67 -0.22 29.15
N GLY A 295 -0.61 0.07 30.46
CA GLY A 295 0.53 0.77 31.05
C GLY A 295 0.76 2.18 30.48
N GLY A 296 -0.30 2.85 30.01
CA GLY A 296 -0.22 4.17 29.37
C GLY A 296 0.28 4.17 27.93
N LYS A 297 0.50 3.00 27.33
CA LYS A 297 0.90 2.83 25.93
C LYS A 297 -0.26 2.26 25.11
N PRO A 298 -0.47 2.74 23.85
CA PRO A 298 -1.51 2.21 22.99
C PRO A 298 -1.26 0.75 22.65
N ASN A 299 -2.32 -0.01 22.62
CA ASN A 299 -2.38 -1.32 21.97
C ASN A 299 -3.60 -1.43 21.08
N GLU A 300 -3.47 -2.25 20.06
CA GLU A 300 -4.49 -2.38 19.02
C GLU A 300 -4.74 -3.87 18.75
N ILE A 301 -6.01 -4.21 18.55
CA ILE A 301 -6.42 -5.55 18.11
C ILE A 301 -7.17 -5.36 16.81
N GLY A 302 -6.79 -6.12 15.79
CA GLY A 302 -7.42 -6.13 14.47
C GLY A 302 -7.95 -7.50 14.10
N LEU A 303 -9.17 -7.54 13.54
CA LEU A 303 -9.72 -8.70 12.84
C LEU A 303 -10.27 -8.22 11.51
N ALA A 304 -9.79 -8.79 10.40
CA ALA A 304 -10.24 -8.41 9.07
C ALA A 304 -10.44 -9.62 8.15
N LEU A 305 -11.28 -9.43 7.14
CA LEU A 305 -11.52 -10.35 6.04
C LEU A 305 -11.39 -9.57 4.72
N GLY A 306 -10.63 -10.12 3.77
CA GLY A 306 -10.51 -9.64 2.40
C GLY A 306 -10.86 -10.75 1.42
N HIS A 307 -11.53 -10.41 0.31
CA HIS A 307 -11.88 -11.38 -0.74
C HIS A 307 -11.67 -10.76 -2.11
N ALA A 308 -10.88 -11.42 -2.94
CA ALA A 308 -10.63 -11.08 -4.33
C ALA A 308 -11.21 -12.14 -5.26
N LYS A 309 -11.97 -11.72 -6.26
CA LYS A 309 -12.52 -12.58 -7.32
C LYS A 309 -11.78 -12.29 -8.63
N LEU A 310 -11.19 -13.33 -9.23
CA LEU A 310 -10.61 -13.22 -10.55
C LEU A 310 -11.71 -13.11 -11.61
N ASN A 311 -11.38 -12.49 -12.73
CA ASN A 311 -12.25 -12.41 -13.88
C ASN A 311 -12.39 -13.80 -14.52
N ASP A 312 -13.61 -14.22 -14.79
CA ASP A 312 -13.89 -15.55 -15.37
C ASP A 312 -13.28 -15.67 -16.77
N ASP A 313 -13.21 -14.60 -17.55
CA ASP A 313 -12.57 -14.57 -18.88
C ASP A 313 -11.05 -14.79 -18.78
N PHE A 314 -10.41 -14.22 -17.74
CA PHE A 314 -9.01 -14.47 -17.45
C PHE A 314 -8.73 -15.95 -17.11
N ILE A 315 -9.58 -16.55 -16.29
CA ILE A 315 -9.47 -17.95 -15.88
C ILE A 315 -9.62 -18.88 -17.10
N SER A 316 -10.52 -18.56 -18.03
CA SER A 316 -10.78 -19.37 -19.22
C SER A 316 -9.65 -19.37 -20.25
N VAL A 317 -8.91 -18.26 -20.37
CA VAL A 317 -7.87 -18.07 -21.38
C VAL A 317 -6.47 -18.44 -20.87
N ARG A 318 -6.20 -18.20 -19.58
CA ARG A 318 -4.91 -18.53 -18.95
C ARG A 318 -5.07 -19.70 -17.97
N ASN A 319 -4.85 -20.92 -18.46
CA ASN A 319 -4.67 -22.10 -17.60
C ASN A 319 -3.49 -21.99 -16.59
N GLU A 320 -2.84 -20.85 -16.50
CA GLU A 320 -1.69 -20.65 -15.61
C GLU A 320 -2.07 -20.54 -14.14
N TYR A 321 -3.26 -19.99 -13.84
CA TYR A 321 -3.81 -19.96 -12.50
C TYR A 321 -5.10 -20.75 -12.47
N ASN A 322 -5.10 -21.90 -11.82
CA ASN A 322 -6.36 -22.61 -11.51
C ASN A 322 -7.21 -21.83 -10.50
N LEU A 323 -6.73 -20.67 -10.02
CA LEU A 323 -7.34 -19.88 -8.97
C LEU A 323 -8.54 -19.09 -9.51
N THR A 324 -9.69 -19.18 -8.82
CA THR A 324 -10.90 -18.43 -9.15
C THR A 324 -11.17 -17.27 -8.20
N SER A 325 -10.77 -17.43 -6.94
CA SER A 325 -10.87 -16.41 -5.92
C SER A 325 -9.94 -16.72 -4.75
N GLU A 326 -9.58 -15.68 -4.02
CA GLU A 326 -8.79 -15.80 -2.79
C GLU A 326 -9.46 -15.02 -1.66
N THR A 327 -9.47 -15.61 -0.47
CA THR A 327 -10.01 -15.00 0.75
C THR A 327 -8.95 -15.01 1.83
N VAL A 328 -8.71 -13.89 2.47
CA VAL A 328 -7.83 -13.79 3.64
C VAL A 328 -8.65 -13.45 4.88
N VAL A 329 -8.26 -14.05 6.01
CA VAL A 329 -8.69 -13.63 7.34
C VAL A 329 -7.44 -13.33 8.15
N GLU A 330 -7.32 -12.11 8.66
CA GLU A 330 -6.20 -11.69 9.50
C GLU A 330 -6.67 -11.33 10.90
N LEU A 331 -5.96 -11.85 11.90
CA LEU A 331 -6.04 -11.46 13.30
C LEU A 331 -4.66 -10.94 13.72
N ASN A 332 -4.60 -9.73 14.26
CA ASN A 332 -3.35 -9.13 14.73
C ASN A 332 -3.53 -8.43 16.08
N TYR A 333 -2.38 -8.23 16.76
CA TYR A 333 -2.26 -7.46 17.98
C TYR A 333 -1.01 -6.60 17.88
N LYS A 334 -1.15 -5.26 17.93
CA LYS A 334 -0.03 -4.33 17.94
C LYS A 334 0.11 -3.67 19.30
N GLN A 335 1.32 -3.67 19.86
CA GLN A 335 1.67 -3.04 21.12
C GLN A 335 2.83 -2.06 20.93
N GLU A 336 2.64 -0.82 21.30
CA GLU A 336 3.75 0.10 21.51
C GLU A 336 4.51 -0.27 22.80
N VAL A 337 5.75 -0.74 22.65
CA VAL A 337 6.62 -1.15 23.77
C VAL A 337 7.45 0.02 24.26
N LYS A 338 7.95 0.82 23.33
CA LYS A 338 8.73 2.06 23.51
C LYS A 338 8.25 3.08 22.49
N ASP A 339 8.55 4.35 22.69
CA ASP A 339 8.21 5.42 21.76
C ASP A 339 8.82 5.21 20.35
N TRP A 340 9.88 4.41 20.26
CA TRP A 340 10.58 4.05 19.03
C TRP A 340 10.40 2.59 18.61
N LEU A 341 9.61 1.78 19.36
CA LEU A 341 9.45 0.34 19.11
C LEU A 341 8.00 -0.11 19.32
N SER A 342 7.38 -0.62 18.27
CA SER A 342 6.14 -1.39 18.37
C SER A 342 6.34 -2.82 17.87
N ILE A 343 5.61 -3.77 18.46
CA ILE A 343 5.64 -5.20 18.13
C ILE A 343 4.23 -5.63 17.73
N GLN A 344 4.13 -6.41 16.66
CA GLN A 344 2.84 -6.86 16.13
C GLN A 344 2.90 -8.35 15.74
N PRO A 345 2.54 -9.30 16.62
CA PRO A 345 2.21 -10.66 16.22
C PRO A 345 0.93 -10.67 15.39
N TYR A 346 0.91 -11.50 14.34
CA TYR A 346 -0.29 -11.72 13.55
C TYR A 346 -0.43 -13.16 13.05
N PHE A 347 -1.68 -13.49 12.76
CA PHE A 347 -2.11 -14.75 12.15
C PHE A 347 -2.91 -14.42 10.90
N GLN A 348 -2.65 -15.14 9.80
CA GLN A 348 -3.49 -15.09 8.59
C GLN A 348 -3.86 -16.51 8.17
N TRP A 349 -5.09 -16.66 7.73
CA TRP A 349 -5.57 -17.81 6.98
C TRP A 349 -5.91 -17.34 5.57
N ILE A 350 -5.38 -18.02 4.56
CA ILE A 350 -5.57 -17.69 3.15
C ILE A 350 -6.27 -18.84 2.47
N GLY A 351 -7.53 -18.65 2.07
CA GLY A 351 -8.34 -19.64 1.37
C GLY A 351 -8.27 -19.43 -0.14
N MET A 352 -7.60 -20.31 -0.86
CA MET A 352 -7.46 -20.30 -2.30
C MET A 352 -8.47 -21.24 -2.94
N ASN A 353 -9.43 -20.72 -3.71
CA ASN A 353 -10.38 -21.52 -4.47
C ASN A 353 -9.83 -21.79 -5.87
N GLU A 354 -9.48 -23.04 -6.14
CA GLU A 354 -8.91 -23.49 -7.40
C GLU A 354 -9.91 -24.36 -8.21
N ILE A 355 -9.79 -24.29 -9.55
CA ILE A 355 -10.52 -25.18 -10.47
C ILE A 355 -9.79 -26.53 -10.48
N ASN A 356 -10.53 -27.62 -10.28
CA ASN A 356 -10.02 -29.00 -10.37
C ASN A 356 -8.92 -29.38 -9.37
N ASN A 357 -8.60 -28.53 -8.38
CA ASN A 357 -7.65 -28.87 -7.33
C ASN A 357 -8.31 -28.79 -5.95
N PRO A 358 -7.84 -29.58 -4.95
CA PRO A 358 -8.25 -29.35 -3.57
C PRO A 358 -7.88 -27.94 -3.15
N GLN A 359 -8.74 -27.31 -2.35
CA GLN A 359 -8.51 -25.98 -1.81
C GLN A 359 -7.19 -25.96 -1.03
N ARG A 360 -6.29 -25.05 -1.38
CA ARG A 360 -5.11 -24.76 -0.58
C ARG A 360 -5.47 -23.68 0.44
N ASN A 361 -5.09 -23.91 1.69
CA ASN A 361 -5.41 -23.00 2.79
C ASN A 361 -4.17 -22.75 3.64
N PRO A 362 -3.13 -22.06 3.11
CA PRO A 362 -1.96 -21.76 3.90
C PRO A 362 -2.30 -20.90 5.12
N ILE A 363 -1.59 -21.17 6.20
CA ILE A 363 -1.61 -20.39 7.44
C ILE A 363 -0.29 -19.67 7.56
N ILE A 364 -0.34 -18.38 7.85
CA ILE A 364 0.81 -17.54 8.10
C ILE A 364 0.80 -17.13 9.58
N LEU A 365 1.94 -17.29 10.23
CA LEU A 365 2.21 -16.77 11.56
C LEU A 365 3.43 -15.87 11.49
N ALA A 366 3.34 -14.68 12.03
CA ALA A 366 4.45 -13.76 11.99
C ALA A 366 4.55 -12.83 13.21
N LEU A 367 5.72 -12.25 13.34
CA LEU A 367 6.01 -11.21 14.30
C LEU A 367 6.64 -10.03 13.54
N ARG A 368 5.93 -8.92 13.48
CA ARG A 368 6.42 -7.65 12.91
C ARG A 368 7.00 -6.76 14.01
N ALA A 369 8.10 -6.10 13.71
CA ALA A 369 8.67 -5.02 14.51
C ALA A 369 8.67 -3.72 13.71
N TYR A 370 8.25 -2.64 14.34
CA TYR A 370 8.32 -1.25 13.85
C TYR A 370 9.35 -0.52 14.68
N ILE A 371 10.38 0.02 14.04
CA ILE A 371 11.48 0.75 14.68
C ILE A 371 11.58 2.12 14.00
N GLU A 372 11.38 3.18 14.75
CA GLU A 372 11.35 4.57 14.26
C GLU A 372 12.42 5.41 14.96
N PHE A 373 13.17 6.24 14.20
CA PHE A 373 14.27 7.07 14.69
C PHE A 373 14.14 8.54 14.26
#